data_173d7423d66f56852d0b2a4ba20bddc0
#
_entry.id   173d7423d66f56852d0b2a4ba20bddc0
#
_cell.length_a   1.000
_cell.length_b   1.000
_cell.length_c   1.000
_cell.angle_alpha   90.00
_cell.angle_beta   90.00
_cell.angle_gamma   90.00
#
_symmetry.space_group_name_H-M   'P 1'
#
loop_
_entity.id
_entity.type
_entity.pdbx_description
1 polymer ?
#
loop_
_entity_poly.entity_id
_entity_poly.type
_entity_poly.pdbx_seq_one_letter_code
_entity_poly.pdbx_strand_id
1 'polypeptide(L)'
;YADGLRGTVLHLGGIVQEFAYAARHADGHIDGVEFYLQTEGPFAHFGYLCRNVEQFFQSGVAPYPPQRTLLTTGIIDAVMNSRHEDHRVMDTTQDLQISYESYDQMPFRPRGERPVGASIDPAAADIV
;
A
#
# COMPACT_ATOMS: atom_id res chain seq x y z
N TYR A 1 14.52 -5.72 6.93
CA TYR A 1 15.06 -5.02 5.76
C TYR A 1 16.57 -4.80 5.96
N ALA A 2 17.30 -4.61 4.85
CA ALA A 2 18.77 -4.52 4.89
C ALA A 2 19.29 -3.30 5.67
N ASP A 3 18.50 -2.26 5.80
CA ASP A 3 18.76 -1.03 6.56
C ASP A 3 18.44 -1.13 8.06
N GLY A 4 17.99 -2.31 8.52
CA GLY A 4 17.58 -2.54 9.91
C GLY A 4 16.13 -2.19 10.23
N LEU A 5 15.35 -1.69 9.26
CA LEU A 5 13.92 -1.46 9.43
C LEU A 5 13.21 -2.77 9.77
N ARG A 6 12.33 -2.72 10.75
CA ARG A 6 11.43 -3.82 11.12
C ARG A 6 10.01 -3.47 10.72
N GLY A 7 9.38 -4.33 9.94
CA GLY A 7 7.96 -4.23 9.61
C GLY A 7 7.16 -5.30 10.35
N THR A 8 6.01 -4.92 10.86
CA THR A 8 5.05 -5.85 11.47
C THR A 8 3.70 -5.63 10.80
N VAL A 9 3.07 -6.71 10.38
CA VAL A 9 1.69 -6.69 9.87
C VAL A 9 0.80 -7.41 10.88
N LEU A 10 -0.25 -6.73 11.30
CA LEU A 10 -1.27 -7.28 12.19
C LEU A 10 -2.56 -7.49 11.39
N HIS A 11 -3.07 -8.71 11.40
CA HIS A 11 -4.37 -9.03 10.84
C HIS A 11 -5.34 -9.36 11.97
N LEU A 12 -6.14 -8.36 12.37
CA LEU A 12 -7.02 -8.40 13.53
C LEU A 12 -8.48 -8.68 13.12
N GLY A 13 -8.68 -9.72 12.31
CA GLY A 13 -10.00 -10.08 11.80
C GLY A 13 -11.04 -10.23 12.90
N GLY A 14 -12.19 -9.57 12.73
CA GLY A 14 -13.29 -9.54 13.69
C GLY A 14 -13.12 -8.53 14.84
N ILE A 15 -11.98 -7.83 14.92
CA ILE A 15 -11.73 -6.79 15.93
C ILE A 15 -11.66 -5.42 15.25
N VAL A 16 -10.93 -5.32 14.14
CA VAL A 16 -10.73 -4.09 13.37
C VAL A 16 -11.00 -4.37 11.90
N GLN A 17 -11.72 -3.49 11.24
CA GLN A 17 -12.02 -3.58 9.80
C GLN A 17 -11.23 -2.57 8.97
N GLU A 18 -10.68 -1.55 9.62
CA GLU A 18 -9.92 -0.49 8.99
C GLU A 18 -8.50 -0.94 8.68
N PHE A 19 -7.92 -0.30 7.68
CA PHE A 19 -6.50 -0.43 7.36
C PHE A 19 -5.76 0.79 7.89
N ALA A 20 -4.71 0.55 8.65
CA ALA A 20 -3.89 1.61 9.21
C ALA A 20 -2.40 1.30 9.07
N TYR A 21 -1.60 2.35 9.08
CA TYR A 21 -0.15 2.28 9.09
C TYR A 21 0.37 3.16 10.22
N ALA A 22 1.39 2.70 10.91
CA ALA A 22 2.16 3.51 11.84
C ALA A 22 3.65 3.25 11.70
N ALA A 23 4.46 4.31 11.73
CA ALA A 23 5.91 4.23 11.73
C ALA A 23 6.48 4.98 12.92
N ARG A 24 7.45 4.35 13.60
CA ARG A 24 8.27 5.00 14.61
C ARG A 24 9.59 5.39 14.01
N HIS A 25 9.91 6.66 14.05
CA HIS A 25 11.18 7.23 13.62
C HIS A 25 12.28 7.05 14.66
N ALA A 26 13.53 7.22 14.24
CA ALA A 26 14.70 7.09 15.11
C ALA A 26 14.73 8.12 16.27
N ASP A 27 14.11 9.29 16.07
CA ASP A 27 13.95 10.34 17.07
C ASP A 27 12.80 10.08 18.06
N GLY A 28 12.06 8.98 17.87
CA GLY A 28 10.90 8.58 18.68
C GLY A 28 9.56 9.13 18.21
N HIS A 29 9.54 10.00 17.19
CA HIS A 29 8.30 10.46 16.57
C HIS A 29 7.53 9.29 15.96
N ILE A 30 6.21 9.35 16.01
CA ILE A 30 5.32 8.33 15.43
C ILE A 30 4.40 8.99 14.41
N ASP A 31 4.51 8.56 13.16
CA ASP A 31 3.53 8.84 12.13
C ASP A 31 2.45 7.76 12.13
N GLY A 32 1.21 8.17 11.97
CA GLY A 32 0.09 7.25 11.84
C GLY A 32 -0.87 7.71 10.76
N VAL A 33 -1.34 6.77 9.97
CA VAL A 33 -2.33 6.99 8.89
C VAL A 33 -3.36 5.88 8.93
N GLU A 34 -4.62 6.27 8.90
CA GLU A 34 -5.73 5.37 8.60
C GLU A 34 -6.08 5.50 7.12
N PHE A 35 -6.18 4.37 6.42
CA PHE A 35 -6.59 4.35 5.02
C PHE A 35 -8.11 4.41 4.94
N TYR A 36 -8.62 5.48 4.37
CA TYR A 36 -10.05 5.58 4.12
C TYR A 36 -10.44 4.69 2.94
N LEU A 37 -11.24 3.69 3.23
CA LEU A 37 -11.89 2.85 2.23
C LEU A 37 -13.40 3.08 2.32
N GLN A 38 -14.02 3.33 1.18
CA GLN A 38 -15.47 3.40 1.11
C GLN A 38 -16.05 1.99 1.21
N THR A 39 -16.87 1.75 2.24
CA THR A 39 -17.43 0.42 2.53
C THR A 39 -18.70 0.11 1.74
N GLU A 40 -19.35 1.15 1.19
CA GLU A 40 -20.59 1.01 0.40
C GLU A 40 -20.35 1.45 -1.04
N GLY A 41 -21.15 0.91 -1.97
CA GLY A 41 -21.11 1.36 -3.36
C GLY A 41 -21.32 2.87 -3.49
N PRO A 42 -20.76 3.52 -4.50
CA PRO A 42 -20.07 2.98 -5.68
C PRO A 42 -18.58 2.64 -5.54
N PHE A 43 -18.01 2.60 -4.34
CA PHE A 43 -16.59 2.28 -4.09
C PHE A 43 -15.63 3.21 -4.84
N ALA A 44 -15.88 4.51 -4.78
CA ALA A 44 -15.19 5.54 -5.56
C ALA A 44 -13.67 5.59 -5.35
N HIS A 45 -13.16 5.04 -4.23
CA HIS A 45 -11.71 4.92 -3.98
C HIS A 45 -10.98 4.10 -5.06
N PHE A 46 -11.67 3.16 -5.73
CA PHE A 46 -11.10 2.45 -6.90
C PHE A 46 -10.95 3.33 -8.13
N GLY A 47 -11.69 4.43 -8.21
CA GLY A 47 -11.58 5.37 -9.33
C GLY A 47 -10.18 5.95 -9.48
N TYR A 48 -9.48 6.22 -8.38
CA TYR A 48 -8.07 6.66 -8.42
C TYR A 48 -7.14 5.59 -9.02
N LEU A 49 -7.36 4.33 -8.66
CA LEU A 49 -6.62 3.23 -9.26
C LEU A 49 -6.91 3.13 -10.76
N CYS A 50 -8.19 3.19 -11.16
CA CYS A 50 -8.59 3.11 -12.56
C CYS A 50 -7.96 4.25 -13.39
N ARG A 51 -7.92 5.47 -12.89
CA ARG A 51 -7.26 6.59 -13.57
C ARG A 51 -5.77 6.40 -13.72
N ASN A 52 -5.08 5.87 -12.71
CA ASN A 52 -3.66 5.54 -12.82
C ASN A 52 -3.43 4.43 -13.87
N VAL A 53 -4.30 3.42 -13.93
CA VAL A 53 -4.25 2.36 -14.95
C VAL A 53 -4.49 2.93 -16.34
N GLU A 54 -5.49 3.78 -16.51
CA GLU A 54 -5.78 4.45 -17.79
C GLU A 54 -4.59 5.28 -18.28
N GLN A 55 -4.01 6.09 -17.41
CA GLN A 55 -2.82 6.87 -17.74
C GLN A 55 -1.64 5.98 -18.14
N PHE A 56 -1.44 4.87 -17.43
CA PHE A 56 -0.40 3.91 -17.78
C PHE A 56 -0.59 3.36 -19.19
N PHE A 57 -1.79 2.94 -19.55
CA PHE A 57 -2.08 2.45 -20.89
C PHE A 57 -1.90 3.52 -21.97
N GLN A 58 -2.25 4.77 -21.68
CA GLN A 58 -2.11 5.86 -22.63
C GLN A 58 -0.65 6.31 -22.82
N SER A 59 0.12 6.36 -21.73
CA SER A 59 1.48 6.88 -21.75
C SER A 59 2.56 5.82 -21.99
N GLY A 60 2.27 4.55 -21.69
CA GLY A 60 3.26 3.48 -21.63
C GLY A 60 4.23 3.59 -20.44
N VAL A 61 3.99 4.54 -19.51
CA VAL A 61 4.84 4.78 -18.36
C VAL A 61 4.14 4.27 -17.09
N ALA A 62 4.75 3.29 -16.42
CA ALA A 62 4.21 2.75 -15.18
C ALA A 62 4.24 3.81 -14.06
N PRO A 63 3.15 3.96 -13.27
CA PRO A 63 3.08 4.96 -12.20
C PRO A 63 3.99 4.63 -11.01
N TYR A 64 4.46 3.40 -10.91
CA TYR A 64 5.44 2.94 -9.92
C TYR A 64 6.24 1.75 -10.48
N PRO A 65 7.45 1.48 -9.96
CA PRO A 65 8.27 0.39 -10.47
C PRO A 65 7.65 -0.98 -10.12
N PRO A 66 7.69 -1.96 -11.05
CA PRO A 66 7.13 -3.30 -10.82
C PRO A 66 7.82 -4.04 -9.66
N GLN A 67 9.03 -3.65 -9.30
CA GLN A 67 9.79 -4.18 -8.18
C GLN A 67 9.01 -4.03 -6.85
N ARG A 68 8.23 -2.95 -6.70
CA ARG A 68 7.35 -2.78 -5.54
C ARG A 68 6.35 -3.93 -5.42
N THR A 69 5.69 -4.26 -6.51
CA THR A 69 4.72 -5.37 -6.53
C THR A 69 5.40 -6.71 -6.30
N LEU A 70 6.56 -6.93 -6.91
CA LEU A 70 7.34 -8.15 -6.71
C LEU A 70 7.74 -8.33 -5.25
N LEU A 71 8.23 -7.28 -4.59
CA LEU A 71 8.57 -7.33 -3.16
C LEU A 71 7.36 -7.65 -2.28
N THR A 72 6.26 -6.93 -2.45
CA THR A 72 5.06 -7.12 -1.62
C THR A 72 4.43 -8.50 -1.83
N THR A 73 4.38 -8.99 -3.06
CA THR A 73 3.89 -10.34 -3.39
C THR A 73 4.80 -11.42 -2.82
N GLY A 74 6.12 -11.26 -2.92
CA GLY A 74 7.08 -12.20 -2.35
C GLY A 74 7.03 -12.26 -0.83
N ILE A 75 6.76 -11.13 -0.15
CA ILE A 75 6.52 -11.12 1.29
C ILE A 75 5.26 -11.94 1.65
N ILE A 76 4.18 -11.76 0.89
CA ILE A 76 2.93 -12.52 1.12
C ILE A 76 3.17 -14.01 0.91
N ASP A 77 3.87 -14.39 -0.16
CA ASP A 77 4.23 -15.78 -0.44
C ASP A 77 5.04 -16.39 0.72
N ALA A 78 6.08 -15.71 1.18
CA ALA A 78 6.87 -16.16 2.32
C ALA A 78 6.04 -16.32 3.61
N VAL A 79 5.11 -15.39 3.88
CA VAL A 79 4.20 -15.48 5.04
C VAL A 79 3.26 -16.68 4.92
N MET A 80 2.73 -16.96 3.74
CA MET A 80 1.85 -18.12 3.51
C MET A 80 2.61 -19.43 3.65
N ASN A 81 3.84 -19.51 3.15
CA ASN A 81 4.72 -20.67 3.32
C ASN A 81 5.10 -20.88 4.79
N SER A 82 5.45 -19.79 5.51
CA SER A 82 5.68 -19.84 6.95
C SER A 82 4.48 -20.43 7.70
N ARG A 83 3.28 -19.96 7.39
CA ARG A 83 2.04 -20.47 7.99
C ARG A 83 1.81 -21.95 7.69
N HIS A 84 2.09 -22.37 6.46
CA HIS A 84 1.96 -23.79 6.05
C HIS A 84 2.94 -24.69 6.78
N GLU A 85 4.14 -24.18 7.08
CA GLU A 85 5.22 -24.87 7.77
C GLU A 85 5.22 -24.61 9.30
N ASP A 86 4.06 -24.52 9.89
CA ASP A 86 3.87 -24.35 11.34
C ASP A 86 4.58 -23.11 11.91
N HIS A 87 4.43 -21.97 11.19
CA HIS A 87 5.01 -20.67 11.55
C HIS A 87 6.55 -20.63 11.60
N ARG A 88 7.20 -21.47 10.82
CA ARG A 88 8.64 -21.45 10.68
C ARG A 88 9.14 -20.09 10.15
N VAL A 89 10.24 -19.61 10.69
CA VAL A 89 10.91 -18.41 10.15
C VAL A 89 11.44 -18.73 8.75
N MET A 90 11.03 -17.93 7.76
CA MET A 90 11.48 -18.05 6.37
C MET A 90 12.67 -17.13 6.14
N ASP A 91 13.75 -17.69 5.58
CA ASP A 91 14.85 -16.88 5.07
C ASP A 91 14.55 -16.44 3.63
N THR A 92 14.30 -15.16 3.47
CA THR A 92 13.99 -14.55 2.16
C THR A 92 15.15 -13.73 1.60
N THR A 93 16.33 -13.80 2.21
CA THR A 93 17.47 -12.95 1.86
C THR A 93 17.98 -13.16 0.44
N GLN A 94 17.80 -14.35 -0.14
CA GLN A 94 18.18 -14.63 -1.52
C GLN A 94 17.09 -14.30 -2.53
N ASP A 95 15.83 -14.54 -2.16
CA ASP A 95 14.70 -14.45 -3.08
C ASP A 95 14.12 -13.02 -3.14
N LEU A 96 14.24 -12.24 -2.08
CA LEU A 96 13.69 -10.89 -1.97
C LEU A 96 14.77 -9.80 -1.89
N GLN A 97 15.89 -9.97 -2.59
CA GLN A 97 16.88 -8.91 -2.79
C GLN A 97 16.37 -7.87 -3.80
N ILE A 98 15.23 -7.29 -3.48
CA ILE A 98 14.53 -6.35 -4.33
C ILE A 98 14.66 -4.96 -3.71
N SER A 99 15.19 -4.02 -4.47
CA SER A 99 15.17 -2.61 -4.12
C SER A 99 14.50 -1.81 -5.23
N TYR A 100 13.86 -0.73 -4.86
CA TYR A 100 13.29 0.23 -5.78
C TYR A 100 13.38 1.62 -5.17
N GLU A 101 13.43 2.63 -6.04
CA GLU A 101 13.36 4.02 -5.62
C GLU A 101 11.91 4.34 -5.20
N SER A 102 11.75 4.93 -4.01
CA SER A 102 10.44 5.38 -3.56
C SER A 102 10.02 6.61 -4.38
N TYR A 103 8.72 6.78 -4.52
CA TYR A 103 8.14 7.94 -5.19
C TYR A 103 7.35 8.78 -4.19
N ASP A 104 7.49 10.09 -4.30
CA ASP A 104 6.90 11.02 -3.33
C ASP A 104 5.44 11.30 -3.59
N GLN A 105 4.98 11.11 -4.83
CA GLN A 105 3.63 11.48 -5.24
C GLN A 105 3.01 10.46 -6.19
N MET A 106 1.74 10.18 -5.95
CA MET A 106 0.88 9.49 -6.91
C MET A 106 0.19 10.51 -7.80
N PRO A 107 0.12 10.29 -9.12
CA PRO A 107 -0.53 11.24 -10.06
C PRO A 107 -1.98 11.52 -9.70
N PHE A 108 -2.73 10.50 -9.37
CA PHE A 108 -4.14 10.62 -8.99
C PHE A 108 -4.34 10.19 -7.54
N ARG A 109 -4.54 11.15 -6.66
CA ARG A 109 -4.86 10.94 -5.25
C ARG A 109 -5.73 12.09 -4.74
N PRO A 110 -6.59 11.84 -3.75
CA PRO A 110 -7.34 12.93 -3.11
C PRO A 110 -6.38 13.87 -2.38
N ARG A 111 -6.70 15.16 -2.41
CA ARG A 111 -6.00 16.22 -1.67
C ARG A 111 -6.98 16.90 -0.73
N GLY A 112 -6.46 17.54 0.32
CA GLY A 112 -7.28 18.26 1.29
C GLY A 112 -7.85 17.37 2.39
N GLU A 113 -8.96 17.82 2.98
CA GLU A 113 -9.59 17.10 4.08
C GLU A 113 -10.16 15.74 3.64
N ARG A 114 -10.20 14.81 4.58
CA ARG A 114 -10.79 13.48 4.37
C ARG A 114 -12.24 13.62 3.88
N PRO A 115 -12.60 13.06 2.71
CA PRO A 115 -13.97 13.08 2.25
C PRO A 115 -14.87 12.26 3.18
N VAL A 116 -16.09 12.74 3.39
CA VAL A 116 -17.09 12.07 4.24
C VAL A 116 -18.15 11.42 3.36
N GLY A 117 -18.40 10.12 3.59
CA GLY A 117 -19.46 9.38 2.88
C GLY A 117 -19.09 8.98 1.46
N ALA A 118 -20.12 8.74 0.65
CA ALA A 118 -20.01 8.23 -0.73
C ALA A 118 -19.58 9.27 -1.78
N SER A 119 -19.23 10.49 -1.37
CA SER A 119 -19.01 11.64 -2.26
C SER A 119 -17.59 11.76 -2.81
N ILE A 120 -16.79 10.72 -2.76
CA ILE A 120 -15.47 10.71 -3.41
C ILE A 120 -15.69 10.69 -4.93
N ASP A 121 -15.45 11.82 -5.57
CA ASP A 121 -15.42 11.92 -7.03
C ASP A 121 -13.96 11.84 -7.51
N PRO A 122 -13.53 10.73 -8.13
CA PRO A 122 -12.18 10.63 -8.66
C PRO A 122 -11.88 11.65 -9.77
N ALA A 123 -12.92 12.17 -10.44
CA ALA A 123 -12.75 13.21 -11.45
C ALA A 123 -12.38 14.56 -10.85
N ALA A 124 -12.74 14.79 -9.58
CA ALA A 124 -12.37 15.99 -8.83
C ALA A 124 -10.96 15.91 -8.22
N ALA A 125 -10.25 14.78 -8.34
CA ALA A 125 -8.85 14.70 -7.93
C ALA A 125 -8.01 15.63 -8.81
N ASP A 126 -7.32 16.59 -8.20
CA ASP A 126 -6.40 17.46 -8.92
C ASP A 126 -5.34 16.62 -9.62
N ILE A 127 -5.24 16.80 -10.92
CA ILE A 127 -4.16 16.26 -11.72
C ILE A 127 -2.92 17.11 -11.40
N VAL A 128 -1.89 16.47 -10.88
CA VAL A 128 -0.61 17.12 -10.57
C VAL A 128 0.28 17.11 -11.79
#